data_15bd3b5aa3f60e88eb558f1a35e8875c
#
_entry.id   15bd3b5aa3f60e88eb558f1a35e8875c
#
_cell.length_a   1.000
_cell.length_b   1.000
_cell.length_c   1.000
_cell.angle_alpha   90.00
_cell.angle_beta   90.00
_cell.angle_gamma   90.00
#
_symmetry.space_group_name_H-M   'P 1'
#
loop_
_entity.id
_entity.type
_entity.pdbx_description
1 polymer ?
#
loop_
_entity_poly.entity_id
_entity_poly.type
_entity_poly.pdbx_seq_one_letter_code
_entity_poly.pdbx_strand_id
1 'polypeptide(L)'
;MRRAAVQERAETDGYAVELRGVHRRYGRGAGAVHALRGVDLGLARGTFTAVMGPSGSGKSTFLQCAAGLDRPTSGSVRLGGTEITGLNENKLTELRRTRLGFVFQAFNLLPSLTVEDNVLLPLRLTGQRPGRRRAEEVLGQVGLADKARRRPGELSGGQQQRVAIARALVTRPDVVFADEPTGALDTGTAAEVLGLLRHAVDRLGATVVMVTHDPVAAAWADRALFLADGAFADALDRPSAEAVATRMTALTGRVPAGVAA
;
A
#
# COMPACT_ATOMS: atom_id res chain seq x y z
N MET A 1 2.18 -4.09 30.03
CA MET A 1 1.40 -5.30 29.76
C MET A 1 0.65 -5.33 28.42
N ARG A 2 0.07 -4.22 27.88
CA ARG A 2 -0.62 -4.22 26.57
C ARG A 2 0.30 -4.32 25.33
N ARG A 3 1.58 -3.93 25.40
CA ARG A 3 2.57 -4.09 24.31
C ARG A 3 2.89 -5.55 24.02
N ALA A 4 3.01 -6.38 25.05
CA ALA A 4 3.22 -7.81 24.93
C ALA A 4 2.03 -8.52 24.27
N ALA A 5 0.80 -8.16 24.62
CA ALA A 5 -0.41 -8.81 24.10
C ALA A 5 -0.69 -8.55 22.60
N VAL A 6 -0.27 -7.38 22.06
CA VAL A 6 -0.39 -7.08 20.61
C VAL A 6 0.71 -7.82 19.83
N GLN A 7 1.91 -7.88 20.40
CA GLN A 7 3.03 -8.61 19.82
C GLN A 7 2.80 -10.14 19.85
N GLU A 8 2.27 -10.64 20.98
CA GLU A 8 1.96 -12.06 21.20
C GLU A 8 0.80 -12.57 20.30
N ARG A 9 -0.23 -11.72 19.99
CA ARG A 9 -1.27 -12.05 19.01
C ARG A 9 -0.73 -12.10 17.57
N ALA A 10 0.23 -11.23 17.22
CA ALA A 10 0.86 -11.24 15.91
C ALA A 10 1.75 -12.48 15.69
N GLU A 11 2.36 -13.01 16.75
CA GLU A 11 3.18 -14.22 16.68
C GLU A 11 2.36 -15.51 16.48
N THR A 12 1.11 -15.56 16.94
CA THR A 12 0.23 -16.72 16.76
C THR A 12 -0.49 -16.76 15.41
N ASP A 13 -0.84 -15.60 14.81
CA ASP A 13 -1.58 -15.53 13.54
C ASP A 13 -0.70 -15.21 12.31
N GLY A 14 0.57 -14.87 12.53
CA GLY A 14 1.53 -14.46 11.49
C GLY A 14 1.24 -13.08 10.90
N TYR A 15 2.27 -12.46 10.34
CA TYR A 15 2.16 -11.17 9.67
C TYR A 15 1.53 -11.30 8.28
N ALA A 16 0.80 -10.27 7.85
CA ALA A 16 0.38 -10.14 6.45
C ALA A 16 1.58 -9.84 5.54
N VAL A 17 2.48 -8.97 6.04
CA VAL A 17 3.76 -8.62 5.39
C VAL A 17 4.86 -8.69 6.44
N GLU A 18 5.96 -9.36 6.13
CA GLU A 18 7.14 -9.41 6.99
C GLU A 18 8.40 -9.15 6.16
N LEU A 19 9.22 -8.22 6.62
CA LEU A 19 10.55 -7.92 6.08
C LEU A 19 11.58 -8.25 7.15
N ARG A 20 12.67 -8.94 6.77
CA ARG A 20 13.79 -9.27 7.67
C ARG A 20 15.11 -8.86 7.04
N GLY A 21 15.80 -7.90 7.65
CA GLY A 21 17.08 -7.38 7.22
C GLY A 21 17.09 -6.93 5.77
N VAL A 22 16.01 -6.29 5.28
CA VAL A 22 15.85 -5.95 3.88
C VAL A 22 16.71 -4.75 3.51
N HIS A 23 17.66 -4.98 2.59
CA HIS A 23 18.44 -3.93 1.95
C HIS A 23 18.04 -3.80 0.48
N ARG A 24 18.01 -2.56 -0.01
CA ARG A 24 17.89 -2.31 -1.45
C ARG A 24 18.88 -1.23 -1.87
N ARG A 25 19.76 -1.59 -2.81
CA ARG A 25 20.78 -0.72 -3.37
C ARG A 25 20.60 -0.65 -4.89
N TYR A 26 20.62 0.56 -5.42
CA TYR A 26 20.64 0.84 -6.85
C TYR A 26 22.03 1.33 -7.28
N GLY A 27 22.46 0.91 -8.45
CA GLY A 27 23.78 1.25 -8.98
C GLY A 27 24.92 0.41 -8.39
N ARG A 28 26.15 0.74 -8.74
CA ARG A 28 27.39 0.05 -8.34
C ARG A 28 28.48 1.07 -7.95
N GLY A 29 29.43 0.66 -7.12
CA GLY A 29 30.57 1.49 -6.72
C GLY A 29 30.19 2.66 -5.83
N ALA A 30 30.97 3.75 -5.88
CA ALA A 30 30.81 4.92 -5.03
C ALA A 30 29.52 5.72 -5.27
N GLY A 31 28.90 5.59 -6.45
CA GLY A 31 27.62 6.23 -6.78
C GLY A 31 26.39 5.40 -6.43
N ALA A 32 26.52 4.31 -5.69
CA ALA A 32 25.38 3.47 -5.33
C ALA A 32 24.47 4.14 -4.30
N VAL A 33 23.16 4.13 -4.56
CA VAL A 33 22.13 4.66 -3.66
C VAL A 33 21.57 3.51 -2.82
N HIS A 34 21.70 3.62 -1.50
CA HIS A 34 21.10 2.69 -0.55
C HIS A 34 19.69 3.16 -0.19
N ALA A 35 18.70 2.67 -0.92
CA ALA A 35 17.30 3.06 -0.73
C ALA A 35 16.64 2.40 0.48
N LEU A 36 17.07 1.17 0.85
CA LEU A 36 16.70 0.52 2.11
C LEU A 36 17.95 -0.02 2.80
N ARG A 37 18.01 0.09 4.13
CA ARG A 37 19.20 -0.18 4.94
C ARG A 37 18.90 -1.10 6.13
N GLY A 38 18.61 -2.39 5.84
CA GLY A 38 18.36 -3.39 6.87
C GLY A 38 17.01 -3.20 7.55
N VAL A 39 15.94 -3.15 6.74
CA VAL A 39 14.58 -2.99 7.25
C VAL A 39 14.09 -4.29 7.86
N ASP A 40 13.72 -4.24 9.14
CA ASP A 40 12.98 -5.26 9.88
C ASP A 40 11.59 -4.73 10.22
N LEU A 41 10.53 -5.40 9.73
CA LEU A 41 9.15 -4.96 9.92
C LEU A 41 8.17 -6.12 9.81
N GLY A 42 7.24 -6.21 10.76
CA GLY A 42 6.05 -7.06 10.69
C GLY A 42 4.78 -6.22 10.67
N LEU A 43 3.93 -6.42 9.67
CA LEU A 43 2.62 -5.78 9.55
C LEU A 43 1.53 -6.80 9.85
N ALA A 44 0.75 -6.56 10.89
CA ALA A 44 -0.30 -7.46 11.34
C ALA A 44 -1.44 -7.54 10.31
N ARG A 45 -2.10 -8.71 10.25
CA ARG A 45 -3.29 -8.90 9.41
C ARG A 45 -4.44 -8.03 9.88
N GLY A 46 -5.28 -7.58 8.94
CA GLY A 46 -6.47 -6.80 9.23
C GLY A 46 -6.18 -5.43 9.86
N THR A 47 -5.02 -4.84 9.56
CA THR A 47 -4.65 -3.50 10.03
C THR A 47 -4.45 -2.53 8.87
N PHE A 48 -4.62 -1.25 9.16
CA PHE A 48 -4.27 -0.15 8.27
C PHE A 48 -2.96 0.50 8.74
N THR A 49 -1.91 0.38 7.97
CA THR A 49 -0.61 1.01 8.26
C THR A 49 -0.30 2.10 7.25
N ALA A 50 0.03 3.30 7.72
CA ALA A 50 0.59 4.38 6.90
C ALA A 50 2.12 4.37 7.00
N VAL A 51 2.82 4.51 5.87
CA VAL A 51 4.27 4.67 5.78
C VAL A 51 4.57 6.07 5.28
N MET A 52 5.24 6.83 6.11
CA MET A 52 5.55 8.24 5.90
C MET A 52 7.05 8.49 5.87
N GLY A 53 7.44 9.68 5.46
CA GLY A 53 8.84 10.11 5.45
C GLY A 53 9.10 11.16 4.37
N PRO A 54 10.23 11.87 4.43
CA PRO A 54 10.59 12.89 3.45
C PRO A 54 10.76 12.30 2.04
N SER A 55 10.83 13.16 1.03
CA SER A 55 11.17 12.73 -0.33
C SER A 55 12.55 12.05 -0.33
N GLY A 56 12.67 10.96 -1.10
CA GLY A 56 13.93 10.19 -1.17
C GLY A 56 14.20 9.26 0.03
N SER A 57 13.35 9.19 1.06
CA SER A 57 13.58 8.32 2.23
C SER A 57 13.48 6.82 1.95
N GLY A 58 13.00 6.40 0.76
CA GLY A 58 12.89 5.00 0.37
C GLY A 58 11.47 4.43 0.40
N LYS A 59 10.41 5.23 0.62
CA LYS A 59 9.01 4.77 0.74
C LYS A 59 8.52 3.94 -0.43
N SER A 60 8.68 4.45 -1.67
CA SER A 60 8.26 3.71 -2.88
C SER A 60 9.08 2.43 -3.06
N THR A 61 10.38 2.47 -2.73
CA THR A 61 11.23 1.27 -2.74
C THR A 61 10.77 0.25 -1.69
N PHE A 62 10.41 0.71 -0.49
CA PHE A 62 9.84 -0.16 0.54
C PHE A 62 8.57 -0.84 0.03
N LEU A 63 7.61 -0.06 -0.51
CA LEU A 63 6.36 -0.60 -1.05
C LEU A 63 6.62 -1.61 -2.17
N GLN A 64 7.52 -1.29 -3.10
CA GLN A 64 7.87 -2.17 -4.21
C GLN A 64 8.52 -3.48 -3.74
N CYS A 65 9.44 -3.43 -2.78
CA CYS A 65 10.03 -4.63 -2.20
C CYS A 65 9.01 -5.46 -1.41
N ALA A 66 8.18 -4.80 -0.57
CA ALA A 66 7.15 -5.46 0.23
C ALA A 66 6.09 -6.14 -0.64
N ALA A 67 5.78 -5.59 -1.82
CA ALA A 67 4.81 -6.12 -2.77
C ALA A 67 5.43 -7.11 -3.79
N GLY A 68 6.73 -7.37 -3.73
CA GLY A 68 7.44 -8.21 -4.70
C GLY A 68 7.45 -7.63 -6.12
N LEU A 69 7.33 -6.31 -6.26
CA LEU A 69 7.50 -5.58 -7.54
C LEU A 69 8.97 -5.29 -7.83
N ASP A 70 9.78 -5.18 -6.80
CA ASP A 70 11.23 -5.07 -6.90
C ASP A 70 11.90 -6.06 -5.93
N ARG A 71 13.08 -6.55 -6.30
CA ARG A 71 13.81 -7.52 -5.48
C ARG A 71 14.76 -6.82 -4.53
N PRO A 72 14.74 -7.14 -3.23
CA PRO A 72 15.76 -6.66 -2.32
C PRO A 72 17.16 -7.13 -2.76
N THR A 73 18.19 -6.35 -2.44
CA THR A 73 19.58 -6.72 -2.66
C THR A 73 20.03 -7.82 -1.67
N SER A 74 19.49 -7.77 -0.45
CA SER A 74 19.65 -8.79 0.60
C SER A 74 18.49 -8.73 1.59
N GLY A 75 18.39 -9.72 2.46
CA GLY A 75 17.27 -9.91 3.38
C GLY A 75 16.14 -10.72 2.75
N SER A 76 15.04 -10.86 3.47
CA SER A 76 13.89 -11.64 3.00
C SER A 76 12.57 -10.87 3.20
N VAL A 77 11.60 -11.16 2.31
CA VAL A 77 10.24 -10.62 2.37
C VAL A 77 9.27 -11.80 2.35
N ARG A 78 8.28 -11.76 3.25
CA ARG A 78 7.20 -12.76 3.30
C ARG A 78 5.84 -12.08 3.19
N LEU A 79 4.94 -12.70 2.46
CA LEU A 79 3.54 -12.30 2.31
C LEU A 79 2.65 -13.43 2.82
N GLY A 80 1.93 -13.19 3.91
CA GLY A 80 1.07 -14.18 4.53
C GLY A 80 1.79 -15.50 4.83
N GLY A 81 3.02 -15.42 5.37
CA GLY A 81 3.86 -16.56 5.69
C GLY A 81 4.64 -17.16 4.50
N THR A 82 4.33 -16.78 3.25
CA THR A 82 5.04 -17.26 2.06
C THR A 82 6.24 -16.36 1.78
N GLU A 83 7.45 -16.92 1.74
CA GLU A 83 8.64 -16.16 1.34
C GLU A 83 8.60 -15.90 -0.17
N ILE A 84 8.76 -14.61 -0.55
CA ILE A 84 8.66 -14.18 -1.95
C ILE A 84 10.02 -13.84 -2.57
N THR A 85 11.04 -13.63 -1.76
CA THR A 85 12.36 -13.14 -2.22
C THR A 85 13.03 -14.08 -3.22
N GLY A 86 12.89 -15.41 -3.03
CA GLY A 86 13.47 -16.44 -3.89
C GLY A 86 12.57 -16.90 -5.05
N LEU A 87 11.34 -16.34 -5.18
CA LEU A 87 10.42 -16.79 -6.21
C LEU A 87 10.83 -16.27 -7.60
N ASN A 88 10.57 -17.07 -8.63
CA ASN A 88 10.67 -16.61 -10.02
C ASN A 88 9.50 -15.71 -10.40
N GLU A 89 9.62 -14.97 -11.52
CA GLU A 89 8.61 -13.99 -11.95
C GLU A 89 7.23 -14.60 -12.21
N ASN A 90 7.15 -15.84 -12.65
CA ASN A 90 5.85 -16.49 -12.89
C ASN A 90 5.11 -16.69 -11.57
N LYS A 91 5.78 -17.20 -10.54
CA LYS A 91 5.20 -17.40 -9.19
C LYS A 91 4.88 -16.07 -8.51
N LEU A 92 5.76 -15.04 -8.65
CA LEU A 92 5.48 -13.69 -8.15
C LEU A 92 4.27 -13.07 -8.85
N THR A 93 4.14 -13.26 -10.16
CA THR A 93 2.99 -12.76 -10.92
C THR A 93 1.70 -13.44 -10.48
N GLU A 94 1.70 -14.76 -10.27
CA GLU A 94 0.55 -15.50 -9.75
C GLU A 94 0.13 -15.01 -8.36
N LEU A 95 1.11 -14.84 -7.46
CA LEU A 95 0.88 -14.33 -6.11
C LEU A 95 0.30 -12.90 -6.15
N ARG A 96 0.87 -12.00 -6.96
CA ARG A 96 0.35 -10.63 -7.11
C ARG A 96 -1.08 -10.60 -7.60
N ARG A 97 -1.44 -11.45 -8.58
CA ARG A 97 -2.80 -11.52 -9.13
C ARG A 97 -3.84 -12.02 -8.14
N THR A 98 -3.46 -12.90 -7.23
CA THR A 98 -4.39 -13.61 -6.35
C THR A 98 -4.46 -13.04 -4.94
N ARG A 99 -3.35 -12.53 -4.42
CA ARG A 99 -3.20 -12.16 -3.01
C ARG A 99 -2.96 -10.68 -2.75
N LEU A 100 -2.66 -9.88 -3.79
CA LEU A 100 -2.37 -8.46 -3.64
C LEU A 100 -3.35 -7.59 -4.41
N GLY A 101 -3.70 -6.45 -3.79
CA GLY A 101 -4.39 -5.34 -4.45
C GLY A 101 -3.45 -4.13 -4.54
N PHE A 102 -3.60 -3.34 -5.60
CA PHE A 102 -2.80 -2.12 -5.77
C PHE A 102 -3.71 -0.93 -6.07
N VAL A 103 -3.45 0.17 -5.37
CA VAL A 103 -4.06 1.48 -5.58
C VAL A 103 -2.94 2.50 -5.78
N PHE A 104 -2.96 3.24 -6.89
CA PHE A 104 -1.92 4.21 -7.25
C PHE A 104 -2.50 5.62 -7.34
N GLN A 105 -1.65 6.63 -7.20
CA GLN A 105 -2.02 8.03 -7.38
C GLN A 105 -2.58 8.32 -8.78
N ALA A 106 -2.02 7.72 -9.82
CA ALA A 106 -2.44 7.91 -11.22
C ALA A 106 -3.59 6.99 -11.65
N PHE A 107 -4.32 6.36 -10.71
CA PHE A 107 -5.45 5.43 -10.90
C PHE A 107 -5.10 4.16 -11.72
N ASN A 108 -4.30 4.26 -12.75
CA ASN A 108 -3.85 3.18 -13.65
C ASN A 108 -5.01 2.34 -14.21
N LEU A 109 -6.12 3.00 -14.58
CA LEU A 109 -7.23 2.37 -15.29
C LEU A 109 -6.92 2.26 -16.77
N LEU A 110 -7.36 1.17 -17.40
CA LEU A 110 -7.25 1.00 -18.85
C LEU A 110 -8.37 1.80 -19.54
N PRO A 111 -8.06 2.85 -20.30
CA PRO A 111 -9.06 3.75 -20.86
C PRO A 111 -9.92 3.10 -21.97
N SER A 112 -9.43 2.03 -22.58
CA SER A 112 -10.17 1.25 -23.59
C SER A 112 -11.23 0.32 -22.99
N LEU A 113 -11.16 0.01 -21.69
CA LEU A 113 -12.07 -0.86 -20.97
C LEU A 113 -13.17 -0.06 -20.28
N THR A 114 -14.32 -0.68 -20.09
CA THR A 114 -15.37 -0.15 -19.21
C THR A 114 -14.93 -0.18 -17.74
N VAL A 115 -15.68 0.48 -16.87
CA VAL A 115 -15.48 0.43 -15.41
C VAL A 115 -15.60 -1.01 -14.92
N GLU A 116 -16.64 -1.73 -15.35
CA GLU A 116 -16.83 -3.15 -15.02
C GLU A 116 -15.63 -4.00 -15.46
N ASP A 117 -15.15 -3.82 -16.68
CA ASP A 117 -14.02 -4.58 -17.21
C ASP A 117 -12.72 -4.27 -16.49
N ASN A 118 -12.46 -2.99 -16.10
CA ASN A 118 -11.34 -2.61 -15.27
C ASN A 118 -11.36 -3.30 -13.90
N VAL A 119 -12.54 -3.33 -13.25
CA VAL A 119 -12.69 -3.99 -11.94
C VAL A 119 -12.48 -5.50 -12.05
N LEU A 120 -13.04 -6.15 -13.08
CA LEU A 120 -12.95 -7.60 -13.25
C LEU A 120 -11.61 -8.08 -13.84
N LEU A 121 -10.76 -7.17 -14.31
CA LEU A 121 -9.50 -7.51 -14.98
C LEU A 121 -8.61 -8.45 -14.16
N PRO A 122 -8.37 -8.22 -12.85
CA PRO A 122 -7.53 -9.14 -12.06
C PRO A 122 -8.07 -10.57 -12.04
N LEU A 123 -9.37 -10.76 -11.92
CA LEU A 123 -9.99 -12.09 -11.94
C LEU A 123 -9.85 -12.77 -13.30
N ARG A 124 -10.02 -12.02 -14.40
CA ARG A 124 -9.83 -12.55 -15.76
C ARG A 124 -8.39 -12.98 -16.02
N LEU A 125 -7.43 -12.24 -15.47
CA LEU A 125 -6.00 -12.57 -15.58
C LEU A 125 -5.60 -13.85 -14.82
N THR A 126 -6.43 -14.31 -13.87
CA THR A 126 -6.27 -15.63 -13.21
C THR A 126 -7.00 -16.76 -13.95
N GLY A 127 -7.54 -16.50 -15.15
CA GLY A 127 -8.30 -17.48 -15.92
C GLY A 127 -9.76 -17.64 -15.47
N GLN A 128 -10.21 -16.89 -14.48
CA GLN A 128 -11.60 -16.90 -14.05
C GLN A 128 -12.51 -16.19 -15.08
N ARG A 129 -13.76 -16.60 -15.13
CA ARG A 129 -14.81 -15.94 -15.91
C ARG A 129 -15.85 -15.32 -14.96
N PRO A 130 -15.50 -14.18 -14.30
CA PRO A 130 -16.41 -13.57 -13.35
C PRO A 130 -17.68 -13.09 -14.06
N GLY A 131 -18.83 -13.38 -13.49
CA GLY A 131 -20.10 -12.86 -13.96
C GLY A 131 -20.28 -11.39 -13.58
N ARG A 132 -21.18 -10.70 -14.28
CA ARG A 132 -21.55 -9.29 -14.05
C ARG A 132 -21.92 -9.00 -12.60
N ARG A 133 -22.62 -9.94 -11.92
CA ARG A 133 -22.98 -9.81 -10.51
C ARG A 133 -21.79 -9.50 -9.61
N ARG A 134 -20.59 -10.07 -9.91
CA ARG A 134 -19.39 -9.79 -9.11
C ARG A 134 -18.90 -8.35 -9.25
N ALA A 135 -18.98 -7.78 -10.45
CA ALA A 135 -18.66 -6.36 -10.65
C ALA A 135 -19.69 -5.45 -9.96
N GLU A 136 -20.96 -5.74 -10.09
CA GLU A 136 -22.04 -4.97 -9.45
C GLU A 136 -21.90 -4.96 -7.92
N GLU A 137 -21.58 -6.11 -7.31
CA GLU A 137 -21.33 -6.22 -5.88
C GLU A 137 -20.17 -5.28 -5.42
N VAL A 138 -19.01 -5.37 -6.09
CA VAL A 138 -17.83 -4.60 -5.70
C VAL A 138 -17.99 -3.11 -6.05
N LEU A 139 -18.59 -2.78 -7.19
CA LEU A 139 -18.89 -1.39 -7.56
C LEU A 139 -19.93 -0.77 -6.62
N GLY A 140 -20.87 -1.57 -6.10
CA GLY A 140 -21.81 -1.13 -5.07
C GLY A 140 -21.11 -0.71 -3.78
N GLN A 141 -20.08 -1.42 -3.36
CA GLN A 141 -19.28 -1.09 -2.16
C GLN A 141 -18.57 0.27 -2.27
N VAL A 142 -18.26 0.71 -3.48
CA VAL A 142 -17.61 2.02 -3.73
C VAL A 142 -18.59 3.07 -4.29
N GLY A 143 -19.90 2.79 -4.29
CA GLY A 143 -20.95 3.72 -4.72
C GLY A 143 -20.96 4.01 -6.23
N LEU A 144 -20.58 3.04 -7.08
CA LEU A 144 -20.45 3.22 -8.53
C LEU A 144 -21.20 2.15 -9.34
N ALA A 145 -22.18 1.46 -8.77
CA ALA A 145 -22.93 0.41 -9.46
C ALA A 145 -23.60 0.91 -10.76
N ASP A 146 -24.08 2.16 -10.77
CA ASP A 146 -24.72 2.82 -11.92
C ASP A 146 -23.74 3.23 -13.03
N LYS A 147 -22.42 3.19 -12.76
CA LYS A 147 -21.36 3.60 -13.69
C LYS A 147 -20.66 2.42 -14.39
N ALA A 148 -21.08 1.18 -14.16
CA ALA A 148 -20.43 -0.04 -14.64
C ALA A 148 -20.05 -0.03 -16.13
N ARG A 149 -20.93 0.53 -16.99
CA ARG A 149 -20.75 0.59 -18.45
C ARG A 149 -19.96 1.79 -18.95
N ARG A 150 -19.67 2.76 -18.12
CA ARG A 150 -18.86 3.93 -18.49
C ARG A 150 -17.40 3.57 -18.68
N ARG A 151 -16.67 4.46 -19.34
CA ARG A 151 -15.20 4.39 -19.47
C ARG A 151 -14.54 5.35 -18.50
N PRO A 152 -13.27 5.12 -18.13
CA PRO A 152 -12.55 6.00 -17.19
C PRO A 152 -12.60 7.48 -17.54
N GLY A 153 -12.49 7.86 -18.81
CA GLY A 153 -12.55 9.26 -19.25
C GLY A 153 -13.90 9.95 -19.04
N GLU A 154 -14.95 9.20 -18.70
CA GLU A 154 -16.28 9.73 -18.39
C GLU A 154 -16.52 9.90 -16.89
N LEU A 155 -15.48 9.67 -16.06
CA LEU A 155 -15.54 9.72 -14.61
C LEU A 155 -14.68 10.87 -14.07
N SER A 156 -15.10 11.46 -12.93
CA SER A 156 -14.23 12.35 -12.17
C SER A 156 -13.01 11.61 -11.59
N GLY A 157 -11.95 12.33 -11.19
CA GLY A 157 -10.76 11.73 -10.59
C GLY A 157 -11.07 10.86 -9.36
N GLY A 158 -11.96 11.35 -8.48
CA GLY A 158 -12.39 10.58 -7.31
C GLY A 158 -13.19 9.32 -7.67
N GLN A 159 -14.02 9.38 -8.73
CA GLN A 159 -14.70 8.20 -9.24
C GLN A 159 -13.72 7.19 -9.82
N GLN A 160 -12.70 7.65 -10.58
CA GLN A 160 -11.64 6.79 -11.10
C GLN A 160 -10.86 6.11 -9.96
N GLN A 161 -10.54 6.84 -8.88
CA GLN A 161 -9.88 6.27 -7.72
C GLN A 161 -10.74 5.23 -7.01
N ARG A 162 -12.04 5.46 -6.89
CA ARG A 162 -12.98 4.45 -6.35
C ARG A 162 -13.05 3.20 -7.23
N VAL A 163 -12.97 3.33 -8.55
CA VAL A 163 -12.83 2.17 -9.47
C VAL A 163 -11.51 1.43 -9.23
N ALA A 164 -10.39 2.16 -9.04
CA ALA A 164 -9.10 1.54 -8.73
C ALA A 164 -9.13 0.76 -7.41
N ILE A 165 -9.82 1.28 -6.37
CA ILE A 165 -10.04 0.56 -5.10
C ILE A 165 -10.91 -0.69 -5.33
N ALA A 166 -12.02 -0.57 -6.07
CA ALA A 166 -12.86 -1.71 -6.41
C ALA A 166 -12.07 -2.80 -7.14
N ARG A 167 -11.22 -2.43 -8.10
CA ARG A 167 -10.30 -3.34 -8.80
C ARG A 167 -9.32 -4.01 -7.84
N ALA A 168 -8.77 -3.27 -6.87
CA ALA A 168 -7.86 -3.82 -5.88
C ALA A 168 -8.54 -4.83 -4.95
N LEU A 169 -9.82 -4.63 -4.61
CA LEU A 169 -10.58 -5.46 -3.67
C LEU A 169 -11.29 -6.66 -4.32
N VAL A 170 -11.45 -6.69 -5.65
CA VAL A 170 -12.26 -7.70 -6.35
C VAL A 170 -11.77 -9.14 -6.14
N THR A 171 -10.47 -9.32 -5.96
CA THR A 171 -9.84 -10.64 -5.69
C THR A 171 -9.91 -11.04 -4.23
N ARG A 172 -10.38 -10.18 -3.32
CA ARG A 172 -10.29 -10.34 -1.85
C ARG A 172 -8.85 -10.56 -1.41
N PRO A 173 -7.96 -9.59 -1.67
CA PRO A 173 -6.53 -9.75 -1.43
C PRO A 173 -6.21 -9.85 0.05
N ASP A 174 -5.08 -10.52 0.38
CA ASP A 174 -4.53 -10.51 1.74
C ASP A 174 -4.02 -9.10 2.14
N VAL A 175 -3.45 -8.39 1.16
CA VAL A 175 -2.85 -7.05 1.36
C VAL A 175 -3.20 -6.13 0.21
N VAL A 176 -3.62 -4.91 0.53
CA VAL A 176 -3.75 -3.79 -0.42
C VAL A 176 -2.60 -2.82 -0.19
N PHE A 177 -1.76 -2.64 -1.21
CA PHE A 177 -0.74 -1.60 -1.24
C PHE A 177 -1.29 -0.35 -1.93
N ALA A 178 -1.25 0.79 -1.24
CA ALA A 178 -1.73 2.07 -1.74
C ALA A 178 -0.57 3.07 -1.78
N ASP A 179 -0.20 3.54 -2.97
CA ASP A 179 0.87 4.52 -3.18
C ASP A 179 0.24 5.88 -3.50
N GLU A 180 0.29 6.79 -2.51
CA GLU A 180 -0.30 8.14 -2.57
C GLU A 180 -1.76 8.15 -3.08
N PRO A 181 -2.69 7.34 -2.49
CA PRO A 181 -4.01 7.10 -3.07
C PRO A 181 -4.89 8.35 -3.14
N THR A 182 -4.53 9.44 -2.47
CA THR A 182 -5.27 10.71 -2.42
C THR A 182 -4.52 11.88 -3.04
N GLY A 183 -3.28 11.67 -3.53
CA GLY A 183 -2.40 12.74 -3.97
C GLY A 183 -2.86 13.55 -5.19
N ALA A 184 -3.88 13.07 -5.93
CA ALA A 184 -4.46 13.75 -7.09
C ALA A 184 -5.90 14.24 -6.83
N LEU A 185 -6.36 14.24 -5.57
CA LEU A 185 -7.76 14.49 -5.19
C LEU A 185 -7.91 15.75 -4.32
N ASP A 186 -9.07 16.38 -4.40
CA ASP A 186 -9.48 17.39 -3.42
C ASP A 186 -9.76 16.76 -2.05
N THR A 187 -9.79 17.61 -1.01
CA THR A 187 -9.91 17.18 0.39
C THR A 187 -11.16 16.34 0.67
N GLY A 188 -12.31 16.72 0.09
CA GLY A 188 -13.57 16.00 0.30
C GLY A 188 -13.53 14.61 -0.33
N THR A 189 -13.11 14.53 -1.58
CA THR A 189 -12.94 13.27 -2.32
C THR A 189 -11.86 12.39 -1.69
N ALA A 190 -10.78 12.97 -1.17
CA ALA A 190 -9.74 12.26 -0.45
C ALA A 190 -10.29 11.54 0.79
N ALA A 191 -11.13 12.23 1.58
CA ALA A 191 -11.77 11.64 2.77
C ALA A 191 -12.68 10.44 2.40
N GLU A 192 -13.44 10.53 1.29
CA GLU A 192 -14.24 9.41 0.79
C GLU A 192 -13.37 8.20 0.43
N VAL A 193 -12.26 8.41 -0.28
CA VAL A 193 -11.32 7.36 -0.68
C VAL A 193 -10.67 6.69 0.53
N LEU A 194 -10.23 7.48 1.52
CA LEU A 194 -9.66 6.96 2.77
C LEU A 194 -10.71 6.19 3.58
N GLY A 195 -11.95 6.66 3.60
CA GLY A 195 -13.07 5.96 4.21
C GLY A 195 -13.31 4.58 3.58
N LEU A 196 -13.17 4.43 2.27
CA LEU A 196 -13.28 3.14 1.58
C LEU A 196 -12.14 2.19 1.95
N LEU A 197 -10.89 2.69 2.05
CA LEU A 197 -9.75 1.88 2.52
C LEU A 197 -9.92 1.46 3.98
N ARG A 198 -10.41 2.36 4.85
CA ARG A 198 -10.74 2.02 6.24
C ARG A 198 -11.84 0.97 6.32
N HIS A 199 -12.91 1.12 5.54
CA HIS A 199 -13.99 0.14 5.44
C HIS A 199 -13.49 -1.24 4.99
N ALA A 200 -12.55 -1.27 4.03
CA ALA A 200 -11.96 -2.52 3.58
C ALA A 200 -11.25 -3.27 4.73
N VAL A 201 -10.59 -2.55 5.64
CA VAL A 201 -9.98 -3.14 6.84
C VAL A 201 -11.05 -3.57 7.83
N ASP A 202 -11.96 -2.67 8.21
CA ASP A 202 -12.90 -2.89 9.32
C ASP A 202 -13.98 -3.92 9.02
N ARG A 203 -14.41 -4.01 7.76
CA ARG A 203 -15.55 -4.85 7.34
C ARG A 203 -15.17 -6.05 6.49
N LEU A 204 -14.09 -5.92 5.70
CA LEU A 204 -13.66 -7.00 4.81
C LEU A 204 -12.44 -7.75 5.36
N GLY A 205 -11.83 -7.27 6.47
CA GLY A 205 -10.64 -7.87 7.09
C GLY A 205 -9.37 -7.73 6.23
N ALA A 206 -9.36 -6.82 5.25
CA ALA A 206 -8.19 -6.58 4.42
C ALA A 206 -7.06 -5.95 5.25
N THR A 207 -5.82 -6.20 4.87
CA THR A 207 -4.68 -5.45 5.39
C THR A 207 -4.34 -4.34 4.41
N VAL A 208 -4.21 -3.10 4.86
CA VAL A 208 -3.87 -1.95 4.01
C VAL A 208 -2.51 -1.39 4.42
N VAL A 209 -1.62 -1.22 3.44
CA VAL A 209 -0.33 -0.54 3.57
C VAL A 209 -0.32 0.65 2.64
N MET A 210 -0.41 1.85 3.21
CA MET A 210 -0.49 3.10 2.46
C MET A 210 0.82 3.88 2.59
N VAL A 211 1.41 4.24 1.47
CA VAL A 211 2.47 5.26 1.44
C VAL A 211 1.82 6.62 1.22
N THR A 212 2.16 7.59 2.04
CA THR A 212 1.69 8.97 1.88
C THR A 212 2.64 9.97 2.52
N HIS A 213 2.58 11.21 2.07
CA HIS A 213 3.23 12.35 2.71
C HIS A 213 2.22 13.26 3.44
N ASP A 214 0.92 12.98 3.31
CA ASP A 214 -0.16 13.75 3.92
C ASP A 214 -0.46 13.26 5.35
N PRO A 215 -0.26 14.12 6.38
CA PRO A 215 -0.58 13.79 7.77
C PRO A 215 -2.07 13.48 8.00
N VAL A 216 -2.97 14.12 7.24
CA VAL A 216 -4.42 13.90 7.36
C VAL A 216 -4.77 12.50 6.86
N ALA A 217 -4.19 12.08 5.74
CA ALA A 217 -4.37 10.72 5.23
C ALA A 217 -3.80 9.67 6.21
N ALA A 218 -2.62 9.92 6.79
CA ALA A 218 -2.00 9.00 7.75
C ALA A 218 -2.81 8.82 9.04
N ALA A 219 -3.58 9.83 9.46
CA ALA A 219 -4.44 9.77 10.62
C ALA A 219 -5.61 8.75 10.51
N TRP A 220 -5.90 8.25 9.30
CA TRP A 220 -6.88 7.18 9.08
C TRP A 220 -6.34 5.78 9.42
N ALA A 221 -5.02 5.65 9.59
CA ALA A 221 -4.37 4.38 9.85
C ALA A 221 -4.40 4.01 11.36
N ASP A 222 -4.30 2.71 11.64
CA ASP A 222 -4.11 2.21 13.00
C ASP A 222 -2.71 2.55 13.52
N ARG A 223 -1.74 2.62 12.56
CA ARG A 223 -0.33 2.93 12.85
C ARG A 223 0.31 3.71 11.73
N ALA A 224 1.10 4.73 12.09
CA ALA A 224 1.98 5.44 11.17
C ALA A 224 3.44 5.07 11.45
N LEU A 225 4.16 4.67 10.41
CA LEU A 225 5.59 4.34 10.43
C LEU A 225 6.36 5.41 9.68
N PHE A 226 7.48 5.85 10.26
CA PHE A 226 8.28 6.92 9.68
C PHE A 226 9.60 6.36 9.14
N LEU A 227 9.77 6.45 7.82
CA LEU A 227 10.97 6.04 7.10
C LEU A 227 11.88 7.25 6.86
N ALA A 228 13.12 7.15 7.29
CA ALA A 228 14.17 8.14 7.06
C ALA A 228 15.46 7.42 6.65
N ASP A 229 16.15 7.93 5.63
CA ASP A 229 17.43 7.38 5.16
C ASP A 229 17.44 5.86 4.92
N GLY A 230 16.31 5.32 4.46
CA GLY A 230 16.16 3.90 4.15
C GLY A 230 15.91 2.98 5.35
N ALA A 231 15.66 3.52 6.54
CA ALA A 231 15.34 2.77 7.75
C ALA A 231 14.11 3.35 8.47
N PHE A 232 13.35 2.52 9.20
CA PHE A 232 12.28 3.03 10.05
C PHE A 232 12.85 3.67 11.31
N ALA A 233 12.60 4.98 11.47
CA ALA A 233 13.13 5.81 12.54
C ALA A 233 12.15 5.96 13.72
N ASP A 234 10.84 5.88 13.47
CA ASP A 234 9.80 6.09 14.49
C ASP A 234 8.48 5.44 14.08
N ALA A 235 7.54 5.35 15.04
CA ALA A 235 6.19 4.85 14.83
C ALA A 235 5.19 5.53 15.80
N LEU A 236 3.96 5.76 15.32
CA LEU A 236 2.84 6.25 16.12
C LEU A 236 1.67 5.26 16.00
N ASP A 237 1.16 4.78 17.12
CA ASP A 237 -0.07 4.02 17.18
C ASP A 237 -1.26 4.99 17.30
N ARG A 238 -2.33 4.76 16.53
CA ARG A 238 -3.50 5.64 16.44
C ARG A 238 -3.10 7.10 16.20
N PRO A 239 -2.44 7.41 15.07
CA PRO A 239 -1.88 8.71 14.81
C PRO A 239 -2.97 9.78 14.68
N SER A 240 -2.72 11.00 15.20
CA SER A 240 -3.45 12.21 14.81
C SER A 240 -2.66 12.96 13.74
N ALA A 241 -3.36 13.75 12.91
CA ALA A 241 -2.71 14.55 11.87
C ALA A 241 -1.64 15.50 12.44
N GLU A 242 -1.91 16.10 13.61
CA GLU A 242 -0.98 17.00 14.31
C GLU A 242 0.27 16.25 14.80
N ALA A 243 0.10 15.08 15.44
CA ALA A 243 1.22 14.27 15.91
C ALA A 243 2.10 13.79 14.74
N VAL A 244 1.47 13.43 13.62
CA VAL A 244 2.18 13.03 12.39
C VAL A 244 2.96 14.20 11.81
N ALA A 245 2.34 15.40 11.68
CA ALA A 245 2.99 16.60 11.16
C ALA A 245 4.22 16.98 12.02
N THR A 246 4.08 16.92 13.35
CA THR A 246 5.17 17.19 14.29
C THR A 246 6.35 16.21 14.07
N ARG A 247 6.08 14.92 13.91
CA ARG A 247 7.11 13.91 13.65
C ARG A 247 7.78 14.10 12.31
N MET A 248 7.02 14.41 11.26
CA MET A 248 7.56 14.69 9.93
C MET A 248 8.52 15.90 9.96
N THR A 249 8.15 16.98 10.64
CA THR A 249 9.02 18.17 10.81
C THR A 249 10.32 17.81 11.55
N ALA A 250 10.23 17.02 12.60
CA ALA A 250 11.42 16.57 13.36
C ALA A 250 12.37 15.69 12.53
N LEU A 251 11.85 14.91 11.58
CA LEU A 251 12.64 14.08 10.67
C LEU A 251 13.34 14.91 9.59
N THR A 252 12.66 15.92 9.04
CA THR A 252 13.25 16.83 8.03
C THR A 252 14.28 17.77 8.62
N GLY A 253 14.15 18.15 9.89
CA GLY A 253 15.16 18.98 10.61
C GLY A 253 16.46 18.24 10.95
N ARG A 254 16.52 16.92 10.81
CA ARG A 254 17.73 16.09 10.92
C ARG A 254 18.48 15.98 9.58
N VAL A 255 18.65 17.08 8.83
CA VAL A 255 19.57 17.08 7.68
C VAL A 255 20.96 16.78 8.23
N PRO A 256 21.70 15.76 7.72
CA PRO A 256 23.09 15.56 8.10
C PRO A 256 23.86 16.85 7.72
N ALA A 257 24.55 17.43 8.69
CA ALA A 257 25.55 18.47 8.45
C ALA A 257 26.68 17.85 7.62
N GLY A 258 26.61 17.97 6.29
CA GLY A 258 27.62 17.35 5.43
C GLY A 258 27.33 17.42 3.93
N VAL A 259 26.81 18.55 3.43
CA VAL A 259 27.09 19.02 2.05
C VAL A 259 27.00 20.56 2.08
N ALA A 260 28.07 21.18 2.59
CA ALA A 260 28.38 22.57 2.29
C ALA A 260 29.67 22.57 1.49
N ALA A 261 29.60 23.22 0.33
CA ALA A 261 30.64 23.53 -0.67
C ALA A 261 30.79 22.51 -1.80
#